data_d097efdc20ad7e7420444193d3002df3
#
_entry.id   d097efdc20ad7e7420444193d3002df3
#
_cell.length_a   1.000
_cell.length_b   1.000
_cell.length_c   1.000
_cell.angle_alpha   90.00
_cell.angle_beta   90.00
_cell.angle_gamma   90.00
#
_symmetry.space_group_name_H-M   'P 1'
#
loop_
_entity.id
_entity.type
_entity.pdbx_description
1 polymer ?
#
loop_
_entity_poly.entity_id
_entity_poly.type
_entity_poly.pdbx_seq_one_letter_code
_entity_poly.pdbx_strand_id
1 'polypeptide(L)'
;MKPASSITVNRRSLLAGAASAALLPMVAIPRKSFAQENVVRIGFLAPLTGAVAAWGKPGLDGCRIWADWMNEAGGIEVGGQSYKVELVSYDDEDDAGKARTGATQLIRENDVKFIMMLGGNSWPGVEEIAARQGMMVSTLLPSDLTPDTTTLIAPCEVHPIYNVTGVDWLAANRPELKTAVICAQDDALGKPSVATYLAAFEAAGIEMASPPLFFDPATTDFAPVMTQLLANNPDILCLDTCYADYVQPLCEQAFQQGYKGQIISCTLDFYQRIVDRTSKEFMEGVIFQFPDFDDKALNDPRINFRKPNEFFAEYVKRYGTTEWSAVSWEYTSILDLWADAAQRAGSVEPEAVLAAMKEGGTGKHAFGEARWWGKELFGIDNALVGDWPVVVIRDGKATIAEFRSIPEWWDKNSALLLKHMTDLGQMWNQRT
;
A
#
# COMPACT_ATOMS: atom_id res chain seq x y z
N MET A 1 -67.14 -33.37 39.14
CA MET A 1 -66.63 -33.61 40.50
C MET A 1 -66.31 -35.07 40.71
N LYS A 2 -65.06 -35.43 40.72
CA LYS A 2 -64.44 -36.57 41.41
C LYS A 2 -62.92 -36.45 41.29
N PRO A 3 -62.15 -36.77 42.32
CA PRO A 3 -60.75 -36.31 42.42
C PRO A 3 -59.76 -37.35 41.84
N ALA A 4 -58.61 -36.85 41.54
CA ALA A 4 -57.43 -37.56 41.03
C ALA A 4 -56.85 -38.53 42.11
N SER A 5 -56.52 -39.77 41.67
CA SER A 5 -55.80 -40.72 42.50
C SER A 5 -54.30 -40.70 42.19
N SER A 6 -53.53 -40.40 43.23
CA SER A 6 -52.12 -40.49 43.26
C SER A 6 -51.57 -41.91 43.25
N ILE A 7 -50.71 -42.31 42.34
CA ILE A 7 -50.01 -43.60 42.35
C ILE A 7 -48.61 -43.37 42.96
N THR A 8 -48.42 -43.94 44.15
CA THR A 8 -47.17 -44.05 44.85
C THR A 8 -46.38 -45.26 44.36
N VAL A 9 -45.20 -45.05 43.73
CA VAL A 9 -44.33 -46.15 43.31
C VAL A 9 -43.29 -46.42 44.42
N ASN A 10 -43.33 -47.64 44.90
CA ASN A 10 -42.53 -48.13 46.01
C ASN A 10 -41.15 -48.60 45.56
N ARG A 11 -40.07 -48.12 46.26
CA ARG A 11 -38.64 -48.22 45.90
C ARG A 11 -37.98 -49.57 46.25
N ARG A 12 -38.70 -50.67 46.38
CA ARG A 12 -38.15 -51.93 46.91
C ARG A 12 -38.26 -53.16 45.98
N SER A 13 -38.41 -53.03 44.69
CA SER A 13 -38.52 -54.26 43.84
C SER A 13 -37.75 -54.09 42.49
N LEU A 14 -36.45 -53.79 42.55
CA LEU A 14 -35.52 -53.88 41.42
C LEU A 14 -34.16 -54.43 41.84
N LEU A 15 -34.15 -55.67 42.38
CA LEU A 15 -32.95 -56.46 42.52
C LEU A 15 -33.30 -57.95 42.29
N ALA A 16 -33.35 -58.36 41.01
CA ALA A 16 -33.09 -59.71 40.56
C ALA A 16 -33.27 -59.75 39.02
N GLY A 17 -32.22 -59.93 38.31
CA GLY A 17 -32.19 -60.10 36.86
C GLY A 17 -30.82 -59.96 36.28
N ALA A 18 -29.88 -60.80 36.72
CA ALA A 18 -28.60 -60.93 36.04
C ALA A 18 -28.70 -61.82 34.83
N ALA A 19 -27.98 -61.50 33.82
CA ALA A 19 -27.38 -62.34 32.80
C ALA A 19 -27.82 -62.08 31.33
N SER A 20 -26.76 -61.90 30.58
CA SER A 20 -26.60 -61.92 29.11
C SER A 20 -26.45 -60.58 28.44
N ALA A 21 -25.30 -59.90 28.69
CA ALA A 21 -24.78 -58.86 27.83
C ALA A 21 -24.10 -59.47 26.62
N ALA A 22 -24.78 -59.45 25.49
CA ALA A 22 -24.17 -59.72 24.19
C ALA A 22 -23.25 -58.57 23.88
N LEU A 23 -21.95 -58.84 23.75
CA LEU A 23 -20.91 -57.88 23.28
C LEU A 23 -21.18 -57.57 21.79
N LEU A 24 -21.92 -56.52 21.53
CA LEU A 24 -21.93 -55.91 20.21
C LEU A 24 -20.62 -55.09 20.05
N PRO A 25 -19.87 -55.26 18.96
CA PRO A 25 -18.70 -54.41 18.74
C PRO A 25 -19.20 -52.97 18.57
N MET A 26 -18.80 -52.10 19.49
CA MET A 26 -18.94 -50.65 19.34
C MET A 26 -18.09 -50.25 18.16
N VAL A 27 -18.69 -50.11 16.97
CA VAL A 27 -18.08 -49.42 15.85
C VAL A 27 -17.91 -47.97 16.30
N ALA A 28 -16.69 -47.61 16.66
CA ALA A 28 -16.33 -46.23 16.89
C ALA A 28 -16.46 -45.52 15.54
N ILE A 29 -17.59 -44.89 15.30
CA ILE A 29 -17.75 -43.93 14.21
C ILE A 29 -16.78 -42.79 14.56
N PRO A 30 -15.74 -42.54 13.75
CA PRO A 30 -14.90 -41.41 13.98
C PRO A 30 -15.81 -40.16 13.90
N ARG A 31 -16.11 -39.56 15.04
CA ARG A 31 -16.65 -38.19 15.05
C ARG A 31 -15.59 -37.36 14.34
N LYS A 32 -15.88 -36.94 13.10
CA LYS A 32 -15.17 -35.81 12.51
C LYS A 32 -15.34 -34.69 13.55
N SER A 33 -14.30 -34.47 14.33
CA SER A 33 -14.15 -33.21 15.06
C SER A 33 -14.24 -32.16 13.95
N PHE A 34 -15.31 -31.38 13.94
CA PHE A 34 -15.27 -30.10 13.24
C PHE A 34 -14.22 -29.31 14.00
N ALA A 35 -12.97 -29.36 13.51
CA ALA A 35 -11.95 -28.43 13.96
C ALA A 35 -12.56 -27.05 13.74
N GLN A 36 -12.70 -26.29 14.80
CA GLN A 36 -13.09 -24.90 14.70
C GLN A 36 -12.08 -24.27 13.74
N GLU A 37 -12.53 -23.77 12.60
CA GLU A 37 -11.63 -23.12 11.65
C GLU A 37 -11.01 -21.93 12.37
N ASN A 38 -9.68 -21.92 12.45
CA ASN A 38 -8.97 -20.76 12.97
C ASN A 38 -9.12 -19.63 11.94
N VAL A 39 -9.45 -18.45 12.41
CA VAL A 39 -9.61 -17.25 11.59
C VAL A 39 -8.64 -16.21 12.09
N VAL A 40 -7.87 -15.63 11.17
CA VAL A 40 -7.11 -14.41 11.43
C VAL A 40 -7.81 -13.23 10.76
N ARG A 41 -8.08 -12.17 11.54
CA ARG A 41 -8.72 -10.96 11.01
C ARG A 41 -7.67 -9.89 10.79
N ILE A 42 -7.75 -9.27 9.61
CA ILE A 42 -6.89 -8.15 9.19
C ILE A 42 -7.80 -6.95 8.95
N GLY A 43 -7.47 -5.84 9.61
CA GLY A 43 -8.18 -4.58 9.47
C GLY A 43 -7.74 -3.83 8.22
N PHE A 44 -8.70 -3.26 7.50
CA PHE A 44 -8.45 -2.34 6.40
C PHE A 44 -9.14 -1.01 6.73
N LEU A 45 -8.36 -0.03 7.15
CA LEU A 45 -8.82 1.28 7.61
C LEU A 45 -8.31 2.34 6.63
N ALA A 46 -9.15 2.73 5.69
CA ALA A 46 -8.73 3.65 4.61
C ALA A 46 -9.96 4.38 4.05
N PRO A 47 -9.78 5.48 3.31
CA PRO A 47 -10.89 6.17 2.66
C PRO A 47 -11.50 5.28 1.58
N LEU A 48 -12.73 4.84 1.78
CA LEU A 48 -13.50 4.03 0.83
C LEU A 48 -14.56 4.87 0.09
N THR A 49 -14.85 6.04 0.62
CA THR A 49 -15.74 7.06 0.02
C THR A 49 -15.09 8.44 0.08
N GLY A 50 -15.65 9.42 -0.64
CA GLY A 50 -15.15 10.79 -0.69
C GLY A 50 -14.07 11.03 -1.75
N ALA A 51 -13.39 12.17 -1.65
CA ALA A 51 -12.46 12.66 -2.67
C ALA A 51 -11.22 11.77 -2.85
N VAL A 52 -10.75 11.14 -1.77
CA VAL A 52 -9.55 10.29 -1.77
C VAL A 52 -9.87 8.78 -1.78
N ALA A 53 -11.11 8.40 -2.09
CA ALA A 53 -11.52 6.98 -2.18
C ALA A 53 -10.74 6.16 -3.21
N ALA A 54 -10.16 6.82 -4.22
CA ALA A 54 -9.27 6.21 -5.21
C ALA A 54 -8.01 5.58 -4.58
N TRP A 55 -7.63 5.99 -3.37
CA TRP A 55 -6.48 5.49 -2.61
C TRP A 55 -6.84 4.43 -1.56
N GLY A 56 -8.11 4.10 -1.41
CA GLY A 56 -8.55 3.03 -0.50
C GLY A 56 -9.28 1.90 -1.22
N LYS A 57 -10.34 2.25 -1.98
CA LYS A 57 -11.25 1.26 -2.58
C LYS A 57 -10.56 0.24 -3.49
N PRO A 58 -9.71 0.63 -4.49
CA PRO A 58 -9.02 -0.35 -5.32
C PRO A 58 -8.08 -1.25 -4.51
N GLY A 59 -7.47 -0.73 -3.46
CA GLY A 59 -6.61 -1.49 -2.56
C GLY A 59 -7.38 -2.56 -1.78
N LEU A 60 -8.54 -2.22 -1.22
CA LEU A 60 -9.41 -3.19 -0.57
C LEU A 60 -9.86 -4.29 -1.53
N ASP A 61 -10.18 -3.93 -2.77
CA ASP A 61 -10.59 -4.88 -3.81
C ASP A 61 -9.46 -5.86 -4.17
N GLY A 62 -8.21 -5.37 -4.25
CA GLY A 62 -7.02 -6.22 -4.39
C GLY A 62 -6.80 -7.15 -3.19
N CYS A 63 -6.92 -6.64 -1.98
CA CYS A 63 -6.80 -7.43 -0.76
C CYS A 63 -7.85 -8.56 -0.68
N ARG A 64 -9.06 -8.32 -1.20
CA ARG A 64 -10.11 -9.36 -1.28
C ARG A 64 -9.71 -10.50 -2.22
N ILE A 65 -9.10 -10.20 -3.37
CA ILE A 65 -8.58 -11.24 -4.27
C ILE A 65 -7.53 -12.08 -3.54
N TRP A 66 -6.61 -11.42 -2.86
CA TRP A 66 -5.56 -12.11 -2.11
C TRP A 66 -6.14 -13.01 -1.01
N ALA A 67 -7.08 -12.50 -0.21
CA ALA A 67 -7.72 -13.27 0.85
C ALA A 67 -8.49 -14.49 0.31
N ASP A 68 -9.21 -14.33 -0.80
CA ASP A 68 -9.88 -15.42 -1.47
C ASP A 68 -8.89 -16.50 -1.91
N TRP A 69 -7.78 -16.13 -2.57
CA TRP A 69 -6.75 -17.07 -3.00
C TRP A 69 -6.10 -17.82 -1.84
N MET A 70 -5.81 -17.09 -0.73
CA MET A 70 -5.27 -17.75 0.47
C MET A 70 -6.27 -18.73 1.05
N ASN A 71 -7.55 -18.36 1.13
CA ASN A 71 -8.61 -19.19 1.66
C ASN A 71 -8.91 -20.42 0.78
N GLU A 72 -8.89 -20.27 -0.54
CA GLU A 72 -9.02 -21.37 -1.50
C GLU A 72 -7.84 -22.35 -1.41
N ALA A 73 -6.65 -21.86 -1.15
CA ALA A 73 -5.46 -22.69 -0.93
C ALA A 73 -5.45 -23.44 0.40
N GLY A 74 -6.43 -23.20 1.28
CA GLY A 74 -6.53 -23.86 2.59
C GLY A 74 -6.28 -22.94 3.78
N GLY A 75 -5.90 -21.69 3.56
CA GLY A 75 -5.52 -20.70 4.59
C GLY A 75 -4.02 -20.51 4.69
N ILE A 76 -3.60 -19.76 5.71
CA ILE A 76 -2.19 -19.49 6.01
C ILE A 76 -1.74 -20.45 7.11
N GLU A 77 -0.68 -21.22 6.85
CA GLU A 77 -0.09 -22.13 7.83
C GLU A 77 0.83 -21.33 8.81
N VAL A 78 0.44 -21.26 10.08
CA VAL A 78 1.18 -20.54 11.12
C VAL A 78 1.27 -21.41 12.36
N GLY A 79 2.47 -21.70 12.86
CA GLY A 79 2.68 -22.49 14.07
C GLY A 79 2.05 -23.89 14.02
N GLY A 80 1.94 -24.50 12.82
CA GLY A 80 1.31 -25.81 12.61
C GLY A 80 -0.21 -25.78 12.60
N GLN A 81 -0.83 -24.62 12.48
CA GLN A 81 -2.26 -24.42 12.35
C GLN A 81 -2.56 -23.64 11.07
N SER A 82 -3.65 -24.01 10.39
CA SER A 82 -4.14 -23.27 9.22
C SER A 82 -5.16 -22.21 9.65
N TYR A 83 -4.97 -20.97 9.19
CA TYR A 83 -5.84 -19.84 9.47
C TYR A 83 -6.52 -19.36 8.19
N LYS A 84 -7.86 -19.30 8.21
CA LYS A 84 -8.60 -18.54 7.19
C LYS A 84 -8.42 -17.04 7.43
N VAL A 85 -8.32 -16.28 6.35
CA VAL A 85 -8.19 -14.82 6.39
C VAL A 85 -9.55 -14.17 6.25
N GLU A 86 -9.88 -13.28 7.17
CA GLU A 86 -11.05 -12.40 7.11
C GLU A 86 -10.58 -10.94 7.07
N LEU A 87 -10.99 -10.19 6.04
CA LEU A 87 -10.74 -8.76 5.96
C LEU A 87 -11.90 -8.00 6.59
N VAL A 88 -11.59 -7.14 7.55
CA VAL A 88 -12.57 -6.26 8.19
C VAL A 88 -12.26 -4.83 7.79
N SER A 89 -13.11 -4.22 6.97
CA SER A 89 -12.90 -2.86 6.47
C SER A 89 -13.68 -1.82 7.25
N TYR A 90 -13.11 -0.64 7.39
CA TYR A 90 -13.75 0.55 7.92
C TYR A 90 -13.40 1.76 7.06
N ASP A 91 -14.40 2.54 6.69
CA ASP A 91 -14.24 3.78 5.91
C ASP A 91 -13.91 4.94 6.85
N ASP A 92 -12.68 5.42 6.80
CA ASP A 92 -12.25 6.56 7.62
C ASP A 92 -12.50 7.92 6.93
N GLU A 93 -12.88 7.92 5.67
CA GLU A 93 -13.11 9.12 4.85
C GLU A 93 -11.98 10.15 4.93
N ASP A 94 -10.74 9.69 5.20
CA ASP A 94 -9.55 10.52 5.42
C ASP A 94 -9.69 11.49 6.61
N ASP A 95 -10.42 11.09 7.66
CA ASP A 95 -10.72 11.88 8.84
C ASP A 95 -10.19 11.20 10.12
N ALA A 96 -9.40 11.92 10.93
CA ALA A 96 -8.80 11.38 12.15
C ALA A 96 -9.83 10.90 13.19
N GLY A 97 -11.01 11.54 13.28
CA GLY A 97 -12.06 11.16 14.22
C GLY A 97 -12.73 9.84 13.82
N LYS A 98 -12.99 9.66 12.51
CA LYS A 98 -13.50 8.41 11.95
C LYS A 98 -12.48 7.31 12.03
N ALA A 99 -11.22 7.59 11.72
CA ALA A 99 -10.10 6.67 11.85
C ALA A 99 -9.95 6.16 13.30
N ARG A 100 -10.08 7.04 14.32
CA ARG A 100 -10.11 6.66 15.73
C ARG A 100 -11.24 5.69 16.05
N THR A 101 -12.43 5.96 15.55
CA THR A 101 -13.59 5.10 15.73
C THR A 101 -13.37 3.74 15.09
N GLY A 102 -12.92 3.73 13.83
CA GLY A 102 -12.61 2.52 13.07
C GLY A 102 -11.52 1.68 13.73
N ALA A 103 -10.40 2.29 14.12
CA ALA A 103 -9.32 1.58 14.81
C ALA A 103 -9.81 0.96 16.14
N THR A 104 -10.64 1.69 16.90
CA THR A 104 -11.22 1.18 18.14
C THR A 104 -12.09 -0.06 17.89
N GLN A 105 -12.95 0.00 16.88
CA GLN A 105 -13.80 -1.12 16.49
C GLN A 105 -12.98 -2.31 16.01
N LEU A 106 -12.02 -2.09 15.08
CA LEU A 106 -11.17 -3.14 14.54
C LEU A 106 -10.40 -3.87 15.64
N ILE A 107 -9.78 -3.13 16.56
CA ILE A 107 -8.96 -3.70 17.63
C ILE A 107 -9.81 -4.39 18.70
N ARG A 108 -10.85 -3.72 19.23
CA ARG A 108 -11.56 -4.18 20.42
C ARG A 108 -12.74 -5.09 20.16
N GLU A 109 -13.41 -4.90 19.02
CA GLU A 109 -14.64 -5.63 18.71
C GLU A 109 -14.38 -6.74 17.68
N ASN A 110 -13.47 -6.49 16.72
CA ASN A 110 -13.20 -7.45 15.68
C ASN A 110 -11.95 -8.32 15.94
N ASP A 111 -11.12 -8.00 16.95
CA ASP A 111 -9.88 -8.72 17.29
C ASP A 111 -8.95 -8.89 16.09
N VAL A 112 -8.76 -7.81 15.31
CA VAL A 112 -7.81 -7.83 14.18
C VAL A 112 -6.37 -7.95 14.68
N LYS A 113 -5.53 -8.61 13.91
CA LYS A 113 -4.11 -8.82 14.25
C LYS A 113 -3.16 -7.89 13.50
N PHE A 114 -3.66 -7.14 12.56
CA PHE A 114 -2.92 -6.19 11.76
C PHE A 114 -3.90 -5.15 11.19
N ILE A 115 -3.49 -3.90 11.07
CA ILE A 115 -4.28 -2.85 10.42
C ILE A 115 -3.47 -2.27 9.26
N MET A 116 -4.06 -2.22 8.08
CA MET A 116 -3.53 -1.51 6.92
C MET A 116 -4.30 -0.21 6.73
N MET A 117 -3.58 0.90 6.52
CA MET A 117 -4.20 2.20 6.29
C MET A 117 -3.44 3.01 5.23
N LEU A 118 -4.10 4.03 4.68
CA LEU A 118 -3.45 5.03 3.85
C LEU A 118 -2.44 5.83 4.68
N GLY A 119 -2.86 6.31 5.85
CA GLY A 119 -2.07 7.20 6.72
C GLY A 119 -2.46 8.67 6.55
N GLY A 120 -1.50 9.57 6.77
CA GLY A 120 -1.70 11.01 6.63
C GLY A 120 -2.74 11.56 7.60
N ASN A 121 -3.81 12.18 7.08
CA ASN A 121 -4.85 12.82 7.91
C ASN A 121 -5.53 11.84 8.89
N SER A 122 -5.57 10.56 8.56
CA SER A 122 -6.18 9.53 9.40
C SER A 122 -5.27 9.05 10.54
N TRP A 123 -3.93 9.09 10.35
CA TRP A 123 -2.98 8.54 11.33
C TRP A 123 -3.09 9.09 12.74
N PRO A 124 -3.22 10.43 12.98
CA PRO A 124 -3.35 10.99 14.33
C PRO A 124 -4.52 10.41 15.15
N GLY A 125 -5.56 9.92 14.47
CA GLY A 125 -6.68 9.24 15.12
C GLY A 125 -6.33 7.83 15.64
N VAL A 126 -5.35 7.18 15.03
CA VAL A 126 -5.02 5.76 15.26
C VAL A 126 -3.82 5.60 16.20
N GLU A 127 -2.86 6.51 16.16
CA GLU A 127 -1.57 6.42 16.81
C GLU A 127 -1.65 5.99 18.28
N GLU A 128 -2.43 6.72 19.08
CA GLU A 128 -2.52 6.46 20.51
C GLU A 128 -3.10 5.07 20.84
N ILE A 129 -4.13 4.63 20.14
CA ILE A 129 -4.73 3.33 20.40
C ILE A 129 -3.84 2.20 19.89
N ALA A 130 -3.18 2.36 18.75
CA ALA A 130 -2.24 1.38 18.22
C ALA A 130 -1.07 1.18 19.17
N ALA A 131 -0.44 2.28 19.64
CA ALA A 131 0.67 2.23 20.59
C ALA A 131 0.27 1.55 21.91
N ARG A 132 -0.88 1.91 22.48
CA ARG A 132 -1.36 1.31 23.75
C ARG A 132 -1.68 -0.18 23.67
N GLN A 133 -2.10 -0.64 22.50
CA GLN A 133 -2.49 -2.06 22.28
C GLN A 133 -1.36 -2.88 21.67
N GLY A 134 -0.21 -2.28 21.36
CA GLY A 134 0.87 -2.94 20.63
C GLY A 134 0.43 -3.41 19.23
N MET A 135 -0.55 -2.71 18.63
CA MET A 135 -1.11 -3.09 17.35
C MET A 135 -0.16 -2.70 16.22
N MET A 136 0.22 -3.67 15.41
CA MET A 136 0.98 -3.44 14.18
C MET A 136 0.09 -2.75 13.15
N VAL A 137 0.56 -1.63 12.60
CA VAL A 137 -0.14 -0.86 11.57
C VAL A 137 0.81 -0.63 10.40
N SER A 138 0.30 -0.72 9.18
CA SER A 138 1.03 -0.24 7.99
C SER A 138 0.42 1.03 7.45
N THR A 139 1.27 1.92 6.92
CA THR A 139 0.89 3.12 6.19
C THR A 139 1.52 3.10 4.80
N LEU A 140 0.89 3.76 3.82
CA LEU A 140 1.52 4.07 2.54
C LEU A 140 2.33 5.38 2.63
N LEU A 141 2.12 6.17 3.69
CA LEU A 141 2.76 7.47 3.88
C LEU A 141 3.83 7.43 4.99
N PRO A 142 5.09 7.16 4.67
CA PRO A 142 6.16 7.11 5.66
C PRO A 142 6.42 8.44 6.37
N SER A 143 5.79 9.54 5.91
CA SER A 143 5.74 10.81 6.66
C SER A 143 5.05 10.67 8.04
N ASP A 144 4.25 9.62 8.26
CA ASP A 144 3.66 9.33 9.57
C ASP A 144 4.69 8.74 10.56
N LEU A 145 5.84 8.27 10.07
CA LEU A 145 6.88 7.67 10.89
C LEU A 145 7.62 8.73 11.71
N THR A 146 7.80 8.43 12.99
CA THR A 146 8.60 9.19 13.96
C THR A 146 9.33 8.22 14.88
N PRO A 147 10.28 8.65 15.70
CA PRO A 147 10.92 7.77 16.69
C PRO A 147 9.95 7.06 17.63
N ASP A 148 8.77 7.63 17.86
CA ASP A 148 7.77 7.12 18.80
C ASP A 148 6.81 6.11 18.15
N THR A 149 6.73 6.06 16.80
CA THR A 149 5.81 5.18 16.06
C THR A 149 6.37 3.77 15.86
N THR A 150 6.74 3.10 16.94
CA THR A 150 7.47 1.81 16.90
C THR A 150 6.69 0.65 16.28
N THR A 151 5.35 0.71 16.28
CA THR A 151 4.46 -0.30 15.71
C THR A 151 3.92 0.05 14.33
N LEU A 152 4.23 1.25 13.82
CA LEU A 152 3.87 1.71 12.48
C LEU A 152 5.01 1.38 11.51
N ILE A 153 4.66 0.82 10.36
CA ILE A 153 5.61 0.49 9.28
C ILE A 153 5.11 1.00 7.93
N ALA A 154 6.04 1.32 7.04
CA ALA A 154 5.79 1.59 5.63
C ALA A 154 6.49 0.51 4.78
N PRO A 155 5.85 -0.67 4.55
CA PRO A 155 6.57 -1.85 4.06
C PRO A 155 6.46 -2.06 2.56
N CYS A 156 5.74 -1.21 1.82
CA CYS A 156 5.57 -1.33 0.38
C CYS A 156 6.04 -0.08 -0.34
N GLU A 157 5.15 0.83 -0.54
CA GLU A 157 5.47 2.14 -1.05
C GLU A 157 6.17 2.95 0.03
N VAL A 158 7.24 3.64 -0.34
CA VAL A 158 7.91 4.60 0.53
C VAL A 158 7.85 5.95 -0.16
N HIS A 159 6.65 6.55 -0.13
CA HIS A 159 6.47 7.90 -0.67
C HIS A 159 7.38 8.90 0.07
N PRO A 160 8.14 9.74 -0.62
CA PRO A 160 8.26 9.87 -2.07
C PRO A 160 9.59 9.33 -2.63
N ILE A 161 10.35 8.52 -1.87
CA ILE A 161 11.74 8.17 -2.24
C ILE A 161 11.81 7.40 -3.59
N TYR A 162 10.78 6.68 -3.99
CA TYR A 162 10.74 5.98 -5.27
C TYR A 162 10.87 6.92 -6.48
N ASN A 163 10.55 8.20 -6.34
CA ASN A 163 10.65 9.21 -7.41
C ASN A 163 12.07 9.36 -7.96
N VAL A 164 13.10 9.03 -7.15
CA VAL A 164 14.49 9.12 -7.61
C VAL A 164 14.76 8.17 -8.77
N THR A 165 14.06 7.05 -8.87
CA THR A 165 14.31 6.02 -9.88
C THR A 165 14.01 6.51 -11.29
N GLY A 166 12.91 7.27 -11.47
CA GLY A 166 12.55 7.85 -12.76
C GLY A 166 13.55 8.89 -13.24
N VAL A 167 14.03 9.76 -12.33
CA VAL A 167 15.04 10.78 -12.67
C VAL A 167 16.40 10.13 -12.96
N ASP A 168 16.81 9.16 -12.16
CA ASP A 168 18.06 8.41 -12.38
C ASP A 168 18.04 7.69 -13.74
N TRP A 169 16.89 7.12 -14.12
CA TRP A 169 16.71 6.52 -15.44
C TRP A 169 16.79 7.58 -16.55
N LEU A 170 16.14 8.74 -16.39
CA LEU A 170 16.22 9.84 -17.35
C LEU A 170 17.67 10.29 -17.58
N ALA A 171 18.42 10.50 -16.51
CA ALA A 171 19.83 10.90 -16.61
C ALA A 171 20.67 9.91 -17.42
N ALA A 172 20.39 8.62 -17.28
CA ALA A 172 21.11 7.58 -17.99
C ALA A 172 20.68 7.42 -19.47
N ASN A 173 19.39 7.62 -19.76
CA ASN A 173 18.82 7.30 -21.07
C ASN A 173 18.52 8.54 -21.94
N ARG A 174 18.43 9.72 -21.34
CA ARG A 174 18.10 10.99 -21.99
C ARG A 174 19.06 12.11 -21.53
N PRO A 175 20.39 11.91 -21.70
CA PRO A 175 21.41 12.84 -21.19
C PRO A 175 21.37 14.25 -21.83
N GLU A 176 20.61 14.41 -22.92
CA GLU A 176 20.37 15.69 -23.58
C GLU A 176 19.41 16.60 -22.79
N LEU A 177 18.58 16.07 -21.91
CA LEU A 177 17.64 16.85 -21.09
C LEU A 177 18.39 17.54 -19.95
N LYS A 178 18.31 18.86 -19.86
CA LYS A 178 19.13 19.67 -18.95
C LYS A 178 18.33 20.52 -17.98
N THR A 179 17.09 20.83 -18.31
CA THR A 179 16.27 21.75 -17.52
C THR A 179 14.94 21.10 -17.13
N ALA A 180 14.51 21.35 -15.89
CA ALA A 180 13.24 20.86 -15.36
C ALA A 180 12.43 21.97 -14.71
N VAL A 181 11.12 21.82 -14.72
CA VAL A 181 10.19 22.53 -13.84
C VAL A 181 9.37 21.52 -13.08
N ILE A 182 8.90 21.89 -11.90
CA ILE A 182 8.09 21.01 -11.05
C ILE A 182 6.92 21.76 -10.45
N CYS A 183 5.75 21.12 -10.39
CA CYS A 183 4.63 21.55 -9.57
C CYS A 183 4.08 20.41 -8.72
N ALA A 184 3.54 20.78 -7.57
CA ALA A 184 2.85 19.87 -6.65
C ALA A 184 1.74 20.62 -5.91
N GLN A 185 0.82 19.88 -5.30
CA GLN A 185 -0.12 20.45 -4.34
C GLN A 185 0.61 20.92 -3.07
N ASP A 186 0.13 22.02 -2.46
CA ASP A 186 0.69 22.56 -1.22
C ASP A 186 0.12 21.85 0.00
N ASP A 187 0.57 20.61 0.23
CA ASP A 187 0.13 19.78 1.34
C ASP A 187 1.28 18.90 1.89
N ALA A 188 0.93 17.99 2.81
CA ALA A 188 1.87 17.07 3.45
C ALA A 188 2.45 16.01 2.49
N LEU A 189 1.85 15.80 1.31
CA LEU A 189 2.32 14.86 0.29
C LEU A 189 3.23 15.55 -0.73
N GLY A 190 2.84 16.71 -1.24
CA GLY A 190 3.57 17.41 -2.29
C GLY A 190 4.94 17.92 -1.85
N LYS A 191 5.06 18.47 -0.65
CA LYS A 191 6.34 19.06 -0.20
C LYS A 191 7.49 18.05 -0.09
N PRO A 192 7.35 16.89 0.57
CA PRO A 192 8.41 15.89 0.63
C PRO A 192 8.72 15.30 -0.75
N SER A 193 7.71 15.20 -1.62
CA SER A 193 7.90 14.71 -2.98
C SER A 193 8.72 15.68 -3.82
N VAL A 194 8.42 16.99 -3.76
CA VAL A 194 9.24 18.03 -4.39
C VAL A 194 10.67 17.98 -3.88
N ALA A 195 10.89 17.83 -2.56
CA ALA A 195 12.24 17.71 -2.00
C ALA A 195 13.02 16.53 -2.61
N THR A 196 12.34 15.41 -2.82
CA THR A 196 12.93 14.21 -3.41
C THR A 196 13.29 14.42 -4.88
N TYR A 197 12.39 15.02 -5.67
CA TYR A 197 12.69 15.34 -7.07
C TYR A 197 13.82 16.36 -7.21
N LEU A 198 13.86 17.40 -6.36
CA LEU A 198 14.95 18.37 -6.37
C LEU A 198 16.30 17.69 -6.10
N ALA A 199 16.36 16.80 -5.12
CA ALA A 199 17.56 16.03 -4.83
C ALA A 199 17.97 15.13 -6.02
N ALA A 200 16.99 14.49 -6.66
CA ALA A 200 17.23 13.62 -7.80
C ALA A 200 17.70 14.41 -9.03
N PHE A 201 17.10 15.55 -9.35
CA PHE A 201 17.53 16.43 -10.43
C PHE A 201 18.93 17.00 -10.18
N GLU A 202 19.23 17.45 -8.94
CA GLU A 202 20.57 17.92 -8.57
C GLU A 202 21.61 16.80 -8.74
N ALA A 203 21.32 15.58 -8.30
CA ALA A 203 22.19 14.41 -8.46
C ALA A 203 22.41 14.05 -9.94
N ALA A 204 21.41 14.27 -10.79
CA ALA A 204 21.45 14.02 -12.23
C ALA A 204 22.11 15.14 -13.05
N GLY A 205 22.44 16.29 -12.42
CA GLY A 205 22.94 17.48 -13.11
C GLY A 205 21.89 18.14 -14.02
N ILE A 206 20.61 18.03 -13.65
CA ILE A 206 19.48 18.69 -14.31
C ILE A 206 19.13 19.95 -13.51
N GLU A 207 19.13 21.10 -14.16
CA GLU A 207 18.89 22.39 -13.53
C GLU A 207 17.41 22.74 -13.45
N MET A 208 16.97 23.34 -12.35
CA MET A 208 15.62 23.87 -12.24
C MET A 208 15.48 25.17 -13.03
N ALA A 209 14.64 25.21 -14.07
CA ALA A 209 14.39 26.39 -14.89
C ALA A 209 13.56 27.47 -14.16
N SER A 210 12.88 27.10 -13.08
CA SER A 210 12.19 27.99 -12.14
C SER A 210 12.12 27.35 -10.76
N PRO A 211 11.87 28.13 -9.68
CA PRO A 211 11.53 27.55 -8.39
C PRO A 211 10.33 26.60 -8.49
N PRO A 212 10.23 25.58 -7.60
CA PRO A 212 9.05 24.72 -7.53
C PRO A 212 7.77 25.53 -7.37
N LEU A 213 6.72 25.14 -8.08
CA LEU A 213 5.41 25.76 -8.00
C LEU A 213 4.49 24.89 -7.14
N PHE A 214 4.01 25.45 -6.04
CA PHE A 214 2.99 24.82 -5.22
C PHE A 214 1.62 25.44 -5.52
N PHE A 215 0.64 24.62 -5.87
CA PHE A 215 -0.74 25.07 -6.08
C PHE A 215 -1.63 24.69 -4.88
N ASP A 216 -2.64 25.52 -4.64
CA ASP A 216 -3.65 25.25 -3.59
C ASP A 216 -4.40 23.95 -3.91
N PRO A 217 -4.55 23.00 -2.96
CA PRO A 217 -5.34 21.78 -3.16
C PRO A 217 -6.80 22.01 -3.63
N ALA A 218 -7.35 23.21 -3.39
CA ALA A 218 -8.66 23.60 -3.90
C ALA A 218 -8.65 24.09 -5.37
N THR A 219 -7.48 24.09 -6.04
CA THR A 219 -7.35 24.54 -7.43
C THR A 219 -8.15 23.64 -8.37
N THR A 220 -8.97 24.24 -9.21
CA THR A 220 -9.77 23.56 -10.25
C THR A 220 -9.42 24.00 -11.67
N ASP A 221 -8.77 25.16 -11.84
CA ASP A 221 -8.27 25.66 -13.11
C ASP A 221 -6.75 25.60 -13.14
N PHE A 222 -6.20 24.67 -13.90
CA PHE A 222 -4.76 24.44 -14.04
C PHE A 222 -4.13 25.14 -15.25
N ALA A 223 -4.91 25.87 -16.07
CA ALA A 223 -4.35 26.60 -17.23
C ALA A 223 -3.32 27.66 -16.82
N PRO A 224 -3.54 28.49 -15.77
CA PRO A 224 -2.52 29.44 -15.30
C PRO A 224 -1.27 28.76 -14.74
N VAL A 225 -1.45 27.65 -14.00
CA VAL A 225 -0.34 26.85 -13.44
C VAL A 225 0.55 26.35 -14.57
N MET A 226 -0.04 25.73 -15.59
CA MET A 226 0.72 25.20 -16.73
C MET A 226 1.40 26.32 -17.54
N THR A 227 0.73 27.45 -17.76
CA THR A 227 1.31 28.60 -18.46
C THR A 227 2.58 29.10 -17.73
N GLN A 228 2.54 29.16 -16.39
CA GLN A 228 3.71 29.57 -15.60
C GLN A 228 4.85 28.55 -15.71
N LEU A 229 4.55 27.25 -15.63
CA LEU A 229 5.55 26.19 -15.75
C LEU A 229 6.25 26.21 -17.11
N LEU A 230 5.51 26.42 -18.19
CA LEU A 230 6.04 26.39 -19.55
C LEU A 230 6.73 27.68 -20.00
N ALA A 231 6.70 28.76 -19.18
CA ALA A 231 7.24 30.06 -19.55
C ALA A 231 8.73 30.05 -19.94
N ASN A 232 9.51 29.13 -19.38
CA ASN A 232 10.96 29.01 -19.62
C ASN A 232 11.32 27.88 -20.60
N ASN A 233 10.35 27.29 -21.31
CA ASN A 233 10.55 26.17 -22.24
C ASN A 233 11.41 25.04 -21.63
N PRO A 234 11.02 24.44 -20.52
CA PRO A 234 11.79 23.39 -19.86
C PRO A 234 11.86 22.13 -20.73
N ASP A 235 12.97 21.37 -20.63
CA ASP A 235 13.10 20.07 -21.26
C ASP A 235 12.21 19.04 -20.58
N ILE A 236 12.05 19.14 -19.23
CA ILE A 236 11.30 18.23 -18.38
C ILE A 236 10.20 18.98 -17.64
N LEU A 237 8.98 18.50 -17.77
CA LEU A 237 7.82 18.88 -16.98
C LEU A 237 7.58 17.81 -15.92
N CYS A 238 7.88 18.10 -14.66
CA CYS A 238 7.62 17.23 -13.53
C CYS A 238 6.27 17.58 -12.91
N LEU A 239 5.32 16.68 -13.06
CA LEU A 239 3.98 16.77 -12.46
C LEU A 239 4.00 15.93 -11.17
N ASP A 240 4.59 16.51 -10.12
CA ASP A 240 4.71 15.84 -8.83
C ASP A 240 3.40 15.95 -8.05
N THR A 241 2.48 15.09 -8.41
CA THR A 241 1.17 15.03 -7.79
C THR A 241 0.69 13.60 -7.72
N CYS A 242 -0.03 13.31 -6.65
CA CYS A 242 -0.48 11.97 -6.34
C CYS A 242 -1.92 11.70 -6.76
N TYR A 243 -2.73 12.75 -6.98
CA TYR A 243 -4.15 12.55 -7.20
C TYR A 243 -4.55 12.73 -8.66
N ALA A 244 -5.41 11.84 -9.14
CA ALA A 244 -5.96 11.89 -10.49
C ALA A 244 -6.61 13.24 -10.82
N ASP A 245 -7.27 13.87 -9.86
CA ASP A 245 -7.93 15.16 -10.00
C ASP A 245 -6.98 16.32 -10.27
N TYR A 246 -5.68 16.13 -10.04
CA TYR A 246 -4.64 17.10 -10.36
C TYR A 246 -3.85 16.69 -11.60
N VAL A 247 -3.33 15.48 -11.65
CA VAL A 247 -2.44 15.06 -12.74
C VAL A 247 -3.17 14.99 -14.09
N GLN A 248 -4.43 14.60 -14.10
CA GLN A 248 -5.20 14.54 -15.33
C GLN A 248 -5.39 15.93 -15.97
N PRO A 249 -5.96 16.94 -15.29
CA PRO A 249 -6.08 18.28 -15.88
C PRO A 249 -4.73 18.96 -16.16
N LEU A 250 -3.68 18.69 -15.37
CA LEU A 250 -2.33 19.19 -15.67
C LEU A 250 -1.80 18.62 -16.99
N CYS A 251 -1.93 17.32 -17.24
CA CYS A 251 -1.58 16.70 -18.52
C CYS A 251 -2.42 17.26 -19.68
N GLU A 252 -3.74 17.42 -19.47
CA GLU A 252 -4.61 18.03 -20.49
C GLU A 252 -4.18 19.47 -20.83
N GLN A 253 -3.81 20.27 -19.84
CA GLN A 253 -3.29 21.64 -20.06
C GLN A 253 -1.93 21.64 -20.75
N ALA A 254 -1.03 20.73 -20.41
CA ALA A 254 0.23 20.59 -21.12
C ALA A 254 0.01 20.24 -22.60
N PHE A 255 -0.93 19.35 -22.89
CA PHE A 255 -1.34 18.99 -24.26
C PHE A 255 -1.92 20.19 -25.02
N GLN A 256 -2.90 20.89 -24.40
CA GLN A 256 -3.58 22.05 -25.02
C GLN A 256 -2.60 23.21 -25.30
N GLN A 257 -1.60 23.42 -24.43
CA GLN A 257 -0.57 24.45 -24.59
C GLN A 257 0.58 23.98 -25.49
N GLY A 258 0.51 22.76 -26.04
CA GLY A 258 1.40 22.26 -27.07
C GLY A 258 2.78 21.85 -26.56
N TYR A 259 2.93 21.51 -25.28
CA TYR A 259 4.19 20.99 -24.73
C TYR A 259 4.67 19.73 -25.46
N LYS A 260 5.97 19.66 -25.76
CA LYS A 260 6.60 18.56 -26.51
C LYS A 260 7.81 17.95 -25.78
N GLY A 261 8.15 18.45 -24.60
CA GLY A 261 9.25 17.93 -23.81
C GLY A 261 8.89 16.64 -23.07
N GLN A 262 9.80 16.20 -22.22
CA GLN A 262 9.62 15.02 -21.37
C GLN A 262 8.65 15.33 -20.23
N ILE A 263 7.66 14.45 -20.01
CA ILE A 263 6.83 14.49 -18.81
C ILE A 263 7.29 13.37 -17.87
N ILE A 264 7.43 13.70 -16.58
CA ILE A 264 7.61 12.75 -15.48
C ILE A 264 6.60 13.06 -14.39
N SER A 265 6.03 12.02 -13.78
CA SER A 265 5.09 12.13 -12.64
C SER A 265 5.45 11.10 -11.58
N CYS A 266 5.09 11.34 -10.33
CA CYS A 266 5.26 10.34 -9.28
C CYS A 266 4.27 9.20 -9.46
N THR A 267 2.98 9.52 -9.57
CA THR A 267 1.93 8.62 -9.99
C THR A 267 1.28 9.16 -11.27
N LEU A 268 0.65 8.31 -12.01
CA LEU A 268 -0.13 8.71 -13.18
C LEU A 268 -1.45 7.95 -13.15
N ASP A 269 -2.16 8.13 -12.06
CA ASP A 269 -3.37 7.41 -11.77
C ASP A 269 -4.38 7.49 -12.90
N PHE A 270 -4.89 6.31 -13.31
CA PHE A 270 -5.83 6.17 -14.42
C PHE A 270 -5.31 6.78 -15.72
N TYR A 271 -4.02 6.60 -16.02
CA TYR A 271 -3.36 7.19 -17.19
C TYR A 271 -4.09 6.92 -18.51
N GLN A 272 -4.84 5.82 -18.63
CA GLN A 272 -5.66 5.54 -19.81
C GLN A 272 -6.67 6.66 -20.07
N ARG A 273 -7.24 7.26 -19.01
CA ARG A 273 -8.16 8.41 -19.15
C ARG A 273 -7.44 9.63 -19.70
N ILE A 274 -6.14 9.81 -19.36
CA ILE A 274 -5.32 10.90 -19.89
C ILE A 274 -5.02 10.64 -21.37
N VAL A 275 -4.68 9.41 -21.75
CA VAL A 275 -4.48 9.01 -23.15
C VAL A 275 -5.74 9.29 -23.99
N ASP A 276 -6.93 8.95 -23.47
CA ASP A 276 -8.21 9.17 -24.16
C ASP A 276 -8.56 10.66 -24.33
N ARG A 277 -8.17 11.51 -23.37
CA ARG A 277 -8.45 12.95 -23.40
C ARG A 277 -7.39 13.78 -24.13
N THR A 278 -6.22 13.21 -24.34
CA THR A 278 -5.11 13.84 -25.06
C THR A 278 -4.80 13.11 -26.36
N SER A 279 -3.75 12.33 -26.41
CA SER A 279 -3.50 11.35 -27.47
C SER A 279 -2.38 10.38 -27.05
N LYS A 280 -2.28 9.24 -27.75
CA LYS A 280 -1.16 8.31 -27.57
C LYS A 280 0.18 8.97 -27.85
N GLU A 281 0.24 9.79 -28.90
CA GLU A 281 1.47 10.49 -29.33
C GLU A 281 1.93 11.50 -28.28
N PHE A 282 1.00 12.18 -27.62
CA PHE A 282 1.34 13.11 -26.53
C PHE A 282 1.84 12.38 -25.30
N MET A 283 1.23 11.25 -24.98
CA MET A 283 1.60 10.45 -23.81
C MET A 283 2.80 9.52 -24.04
N GLU A 284 3.26 9.38 -25.30
CA GLU A 284 4.43 8.55 -25.61
C GLU A 284 5.66 9.02 -24.87
N GLY A 285 6.33 8.12 -24.13
CA GLY A 285 7.53 8.41 -23.38
C GLY A 285 7.30 9.07 -22.01
N VAL A 286 6.07 9.34 -21.60
CA VAL A 286 5.78 9.80 -20.23
C VAL A 286 6.24 8.76 -19.21
N ILE A 287 6.89 9.22 -18.13
CA ILE A 287 7.52 8.37 -17.10
C ILE A 287 6.76 8.52 -15.78
N PHE A 288 6.56 7.40 -15.10
CA PHE A 288 6.05 7.33 -13.74
C PHE A 288 6.50 6.01 -13.07
N GLN A 289 6.08 5.69 -11.85
CA GLN A 289 6.68 4.62 -11.06
C GLN A 289 5.75 3.47 -10.70
N PHE A 290 4.52 3.43 -11.22
CA PHE A 290 3.52 2.43 -10.86
C PHE A 290 3.09 1.59 -12.08
N PRO A 291 3.52 0.32 -12.17
CA PRO A 291 3.24 -0.52 -13.34
C PRO A 291 1.83 -1.09 -13.35
N ASP A 292 1.33 -1.37 -14.54
CA ASP A 292 0.26 -2.35 -14.71
C ASP A 292 0.81 -3.76 -14.47
N PHE A 293 0.04 -4.59 -13.78
CA PHE A 293 0.52 -5.92 -13.38
C PHE A 293 0.35 -6.99 -14.46
N ASP A 294 -0.04 -6.62 -15.67
CA ASP A 294 0.04 -7.49 -16.86
C ASP A 294 1.42 -7.43 -17.57
N ASP A 295 2.33 -6.57 -17.09
CA ASP A 295 3.67 -6.49 -17.66
C ASP A 295 4.46 -7.78 -17.40
N LYS A 296 5.09 -8.29 -18.48
CA LYS A 296 5.87 -9.53 -18.41
C LYS A 296 7.16 -9.41 -17.59
N ALA A 297 7.68 -8.20 -17.40
CA ALA A 297 8.83 -7.96 -16.53
C ALA A 297 8.58 -8.38 -15.08
N LEU A 298 7.32 -8.41 -14.67
CA LEU A 298 6.91 -8.88 -13.34
C LEU A 298 6.95 -10.41 -13.18
N ASN A 299 7.24 -11.18 -14.23
CA ASN A 299 7.49 -12.62 -14.13
C ASN A 299 8.97 -12.97 -13.83
N ASP A 300 9.81 -11.97 -13.58
CA ASP A 300 11.19 -12.17 -13.13
C ASP A 300 11.19 -12.90 -11.77
N PRO A 301 12.05 -13.92 -11.56
CA PRO A 301 12.12 -14.67 -10.29
C PRO A 301 12.44 -13.82 -9.04
N ARG A 302 13.01 -12.63 -9.20
CA ARG A 302 13.24 -11.69 -8.08
C ARG A 302 11.96 -11.07 -7.54
N ILE A 303 10.88 -11.02 -8.32
CA ILE A 303 9.62 -10.43 -7.92
C ILE A 303 8.95 -11.31 -6.87
N ASN A 304 8.68 -10.73 -5.71
CA ASN A 304 8.08 -11.45 -4.59
C ASN A 304 6.57 -11.35 -4.57
N PHE A 305 5.96 -10.44 -5.33
CA PHE A 305 4.51 -10.36 -5.42
C PHE A 305 3.93 -11.66 -6.00
N ARG A 306 2.91 -12.18 -5.36
CA ARG A 306 2.30 -13.46 -5.74
C ARG A 306 1.52 -13.34 -7.05
N LYS A 307 2.02 -13.99 -8.12
CA LYS A 307 1.33 -14.13 -9.42
C LYS A 307 0.82 -12.80 -9.98
N PRO A 308 1.68 -11.83 -10.28
CA PRO A 308 1.25 -10.47 -10.64
C PRO A 308 0.33 -10.43 -11.86
N ASN A 309 0.62 -11.19 -12.93
CA ASN A 309 -0.20 -11.18 -14.13
C ASN A 309 -1.58 -11.83 -13.92
N GLU A 310 -1.66 -12.90 -13.15
CA GLU A 310 -2.94 -13.53 -12.79
C GLU A 310 -3.74 -12.64 -11.84
N PHE A 311 -3.07 -11.94 -10.93
CA PHE A 311 -3.71 -10.96 -10.03
C PHE A 311 -4.36 -9.83 -10.83
N PHE A 312 -3.65 -9.24 -11.78
CA PHE A 312 -4.20 -8.23 -12.67
C PHE A 312 -5.41 -8.75 -13.46
N ALA A 313 -5.27 -9.93 -14.06
CA ALA A 313 -6.36 -10.55 -14.82
C ALA A 313 -7.61 -10.79 -13.97
N GLU A 314 -7.45 -11.28 -12.73
CA GLU A 314 -8.56 -11.49 -11.81
C GLU A 314 -9.16 -10.17 -11.31
N TYR A 315 -8.32 -9.14 -11.07
CA TYR A 315 -8.79 -7.81 -10.70
C TYR A 315 -9.66 -7.21 -11.82
N VAL A 316 -9.16 -7.20 -13.05
CA VAL A 316 -9.89 -6.67 -14.22
C VAL A 316 -11.19 -7.43 -14.46
N LYS A 317 -11.18 -8.75 -14.29
CA LYS A 317 -12.38 -9.59 -14.42
C LYS A 317 -13.45 -9.25 -13.39
N ARG A 318 -13.07 -8.95 -12.12
CA ARG A 318 -14.01 -8.64 -11.04
C ARG A 318 -14.52 -7.21 -11.08
N TYR A 319 -13.64 -6.26 -11.36
CA TYR A 319 -13.88 -4.83 -11.13
C TYR A 319 -13.80 -3.98 -12.40
N GLY A 320 -13.17 -4.46 -13.45
CA GLY A 320 -12.93 -3.74 -14.70
C GLY A 320 -11.56 -3.04 -14.76
N THR A 321 -11.07 -2.81 -15.96
CA THR A 321 -9.77 -2.18 -16.21
C THR A 321 -9.72 -0.73 -15.72
N THR A 322 -10.84 -0.01 -15.80
CA THR A 322 -10.94 1.40 -15.41
C THR A 322 -10.85 1.63 -13.90
N GLU A 323 -10.99 0.56 -13.10
CA GLU A 323 -10.87 0.61 -11.64
C GLU A 323 -9.46 0.23 -11.15
N TRP A 324 -8.57 -0.19 -12.06
CA TRP A 324 -7.19 -0.47 -11.73
C TRP A 324 -6.41 0.83 -11.48
N SER A 325 -5.69 0.89 -10.38
CA SER A 325 -4.77 1.96 -10.03
C SER A 325 -3.56 1.41 -9.28
N ALA A 326 -2.61 2.26 -8.95
CA ALA A 326 -1.44 1.92 -8.15
C ALA A 326 -1.80 1.12 -6.89
N VAL A 327 -2.70 1.63 -6.07
CA VAL A 327 -3.08 1.00 -4.80
C VAL A 327 -3.77 -0.36 -4.94
N SER A 328 -4.19 -0.74 -6.15
CA SER A 328 -4.80 -2.06 -6.36
C SER A 328 -3.90 -3.22 -5.92
N TRP A 329 -2.58 -3.05 -6.02
CA TRP A 329 -1.59 -4.06 -5.65
C TRP A 329 -0.75 -3.69 -4.41
N GLU A 330 -0.63 -2.42 -4.06
CA GLU A 330 0.23 -1.96 -2.97
C GLU A 330 -0.16 -2.59 -1.64
N TYR A 331 -1.40 -2.45 -1.21
CA TYR A 331 -1.87 -3.08 0.03
C TYR A 331 -1.78 -4.62 -0.03
N THR A 332 -1.99 -5.19 -1.21
CA THR A 332 -1.89 -6.64 -1.41
C THR A 332 -0.46 -7.14 -1.19
N SER A 333 0.55 -6.38 -1.62
CA SER A 333 1.96 -6.72 -1.39
C SER A 333 2.32 -6.71 0.10
N ILE A 334 1.69 -5.84 0.88
CA ILE A 334 1.84 -5.81 2.35
C ILE A 334 1.31 -7.10 2.99
N LEU A 335 0.22 -7.66 2.47
CA LEU A 335 -0.34 -8.92 2.95
C LEU A 335 0.58 -10.12 2.66
N ASP A 336 1.26 -10.15 1.50
CA ASP A 336 2.26 -11.18 1.21
C ASP A 336 3.42 -11.12 2.22
N LEU A 337 3.91 -9.91 2.52
CA LEU A 337 4.96 -9.69 3.50
C LEU A 337 4.51 -10.07 4.92
N TRP A 338 3.29 -9.69 5.31
CA TRP A 338 2.72 -10.06 6.59
C TRP A 338 2.57 -11.57 6.74
N ALA A 339 2.06 -12.26 5.73
CA ALA A 339 1.88 -13.71 5.77
C ALA A 339 3.22 -14.46 5.90
N ASP A 340 4.24 -14.06 5.15
CA ASP A 340 5.60 -14.61 5.28
C ASP A 340 6.16 -14.39 6.69
N ALA A 341 6.00 -13.21 7.25
CA ALA A 341 6.46 -12.89 8.59
C ALA A 341 5.69 -13.69 9.67
N ALA A 342 4.37 -13.85 9.54
CA ALA A 342 3.57 -14.65 10.45
C ALA A 342 3.98 -16.14 10.42
N GLN A 343 4.26 -16.67 9.24
CA GLN A 343 4.78 -18.05 9.09
C GLN A 343 6.14 -18.22 9.77
N ARG A 344 7.08 -17.30 9.56
CA ARG A 344 8.42 -17.31 10.20
C ARG A 344 8.33 -17.13 11.72
N ALA A 345 7.44 -16.26 12.20
CA ALA A 345 7.19 -16.07 13.63
C ALA A 345 6.51 -17.28 14.29
N GLY A 346 5.83 -18.14 13.51
CA GLY A 346 4.95 -19.18 14.06
C GLY A 346 3.78 -18.62 14.86
N SER A 347 3.39 -17.35 14.63
CA SER A 347 2.40 -16.60 15.39
C SER A 347 1.69 -15.59 14.49
N VAL A 348 0.44 -15.28 14.79
CA VAL A 348 -0.32 -14.18 14.17
C VAL A 348 -0.35 -12.93 15.05
N GLU A 349 0.25 -12.97 16.23
CA GLU A 349 0.21 -11.85 17.15
C GLU A 349 1.11 -10.69 16.67
N PRO A 350 0.62 -9.43 16.74
CA PRO A 350 1.26 -8.26 16.13
C PRO A 350 2.73 -8.09 16.45
N GLU A 351 3.13 -8.22 17.73
CA GLU A 351 4.51 -8.05 18.19
C GLU A 351 5.45 -9.10 17.57
N ALA A 352 5.01 -10.36 17.54
CA ALA A 352 5.81 -11.46 17.02
C ALA A 352 5.99 -11.33 15.49
N VAL A 353 4.92 -10.94 14.77
CA VAL A 353 4.96 -10.74 13.32
C VAL A 353 5.86 -9.56 12.97
N LEU A 354 5.73 -8.44 13.69
CA LEU A 354 6.57 -7.25 13.46
C LEU A 354 8.06 -7.56 13.71
N ALA A 355 8.37 -8.28 14.77
CA ALA A 355 9.73 -8.69 15.09
C ALA A 355 10.31 -9.58 13.97
N ALA A 356 9.56 -10.60 13.52
CA ALA A 356 9.97 -11.47 12.42
C ALA A 356 10.09 -10.73 11.07
N MET A 357 9.23 -9.75 10.84
CA MET A 357 9.27 -8.93 9.61
C MET A 357 10.56 -8.10 9.53
N LYS A 358 11.04 -7.59 10.67
CA LYS A 358 12.23 -6.73 10.76
C LYS A 358 13.53 -7.47 11.05
N GLU A 359 13.48 -8.79 11.24
CA GLU A 359 14.64 -9.60 11.59
C GLU A 359 15.77 -9.45 10.57
N GLY A 360 16.98 -9.19 11.05
CA GLY A 360 18.16 -9.00 10.21
C GLY A 360 18.23 -7.67 9.45
N GLY A 361 17.27 -6.75 9.62
CA GLY A 361 17.27 -5.43 8.97
C GLY A 361 16.98 -5.46 7.47
N THR A 362 16.68 -6.64 6.92
CA THR A 362 16.33 -6.85 5.51
C THR A 362 14.90 -7.40 5.40
N GLY A 363 14.35 -7.42 4.19
CA GLY A 363 13.02 -7.95 3.92
C GLY A 363 12.82 -8.22 2.44
N LYS A 364 11.68 -8.81 2.11
CA LYS A 364 11.25 -9.02 0.73
C LYS A 364 10.24 -7.94 0.36
N HIS A 365 10.59 -7.13 -0.61
CA HIS A 365 9.70 -6.15 -1.18
C HIS A 365 8.92 -6.77 -2.36
N ALA A 366 7.84 -6.14 -2.80
CA ALA A 366 7.09 -6.59 -3.99
C ALA A 366 8.01 -6.85 -5.18
N PHE A 367 9.00 -6.00 -5.40
CA PHE A 367 9.92 -6.04 -6.54
C PHE A 367 11.29 -6.63 -6.25
N GLY A 368 11.49 -7.31 -5.14
CA GLY A 368 12.76 -7.98 -4.83
C GLY A 368 13.21 -7.86 -3.38
N GLU A 369 14.52 -8.00 -3.19
CA GLU A 369 15.15 -7.83 -1.89
C GLU A 369 15.13 -6.36 -1.47
N ALA A 370 14.99 -6.11 -0.17
CA ALA A 370 14.86 -4.78 0.40
C ALA A 370 15.54 -4.68 1.77
N ARG A 371 15.71 -3.46 2.26
CA ARG A 371 16.20 -3.20 3.62
C ARG A 371 15.28 -2.28 4.39
N TRP A 372 15.19 -2.50 5.69
CA TRP A 372 14.55 -1.54 6.60
C TRP A 372 15.41 -0.29 6.72
N TRP A 373 14.75 0.86 6.58
CA TRP A 373 15.39 2.13 6.37
C TRP A 373 14.54 3.29 6.92
N GLY A 374 15.11 4.47 7.01
CA GLY A 374 14.39 5.71 7.26
C GLY A 374 14.86 6.51 8.47
N LYS A 375 15.82 5.98 9.26
CA LYS A 375 16.24 6.62 10.50
C LYS A 375 16.64 8.09 10.34
N GLU A 376 17.36 8.42 9.28
CA GLU A 376 17.79 9.79 9.03
C GLU A 376 16.62 10.72 8.65
N LEU A 377 15.66 10.22 7.86
CA LEU A 377 14.52 11.00 7.38
C LEU A 377 13.33 11.01 8.34
N PHE A 378 13.05 9.86 8.96
CA PHE A 378 11.84 9.63 9.74
C PHE A 378 12.13 9.41 11.23
N GLY A 379 13.40 9.35 11.63
CA GLY A 379 13.82 9.09 13.01
C GLY A 379 13.79 7.61 13.42
N ILE A 380 13.28 6.73 12.56
CA ILE A 380 13.17 5.29 12.81
C ILE A 380 13.30 4.50 11.50
N ASP A 381 13.91 3.30 11.57
CA ASP A 381 14.03 2.38 10.42
C ASP A 381 12.78 1.50 10.28
N ASN A 382 11.64 2.10 9.97
CA ASN A 382 10.35 1.41 9.82
C ASN A 382 9.79 1.50 8.39
N ALA A 383 10.57 2.01 7.44
CA ALA A 383 10.27 1.96 6.01
C ALA A 383 11.07 0.86 5.33
N LEU A 384 10.50 0.13 4.37
CA LEU A 384 11.16 -0.95 3.63
C LEU A 384 11.44 -0.48 2.22
N VAL A 385 12.70 -0.31 1.85
CA VAL A 385 13.12 0.18 0.52
C VAL A 385 13.89 -0.87 -0.25
N GLY A 386 13.58 -1.01 -1.53
CA GLY A 386 14.21 -1.95 -2.46
C GLY A 386 14.29 -1.38 -3.86
N ASP A 387 14.37 -2.27 -4.84
CA ASP A 387 14.26 -1.87 -6.24
C ASP A 387 12.84 -1.39 -6.53
N TRP A 388 12.73 -0.40 -7.43
CA TRP A 388 11.46 0.13 -7.86
C TRP A 388 11.39 0.27 -9.39
N PRO A 389 10.23 -0.02 -10.03
CA PRO A 389 10.10 0.07 -11.48
C PRO A 389 10.11 1.53 -11.97
N VAL A 390 10.73 1.72 -13.12
CA VAL A 390 10.51 2.88 -13.97
C VAL A 390 9.56 2.48 -15.07
N VAL A 391 8.42 3.13 -15.13
CA VAL A 391 7.35 2.84 -16.09
C VAL A 391 7.33 3.92 -17.16
N VAL A 392 7.24 3.51 -18.41
CA VAL A 392 7.16 4.41 -19.57
C VAL A 392 5.91 4.09 -20.36
N ILE A 393 5.16 5.11 -20.74
CA ILE A 393 4.03 4.91 -21.67
C ILE A 393 4.57 4.69 -23.09
N ARG A 394 4.16 3.57 -23.67
CA ARG A 394 4.50 3.18 -25.04
C ARG A 394 3.23 2.73 -25.77
N ASP A 395 2.94 3.36 -26.90
CA ASP A 395 1.70 3.13 -27.68
C ASP A 395 0.41 3.21 -26.81
N GLY A 396 0.43 4.14 -25.84
CA GLY A 396 -0.70 4.38 -24.94
C GLY A 396 -0.81 3.37 -23.80
N LYS A 397 0.21 2.52 -23.56
CA LYS A 397 0.24 1.52 -22.49
C LYS A 397 1.44 1.72 -21.58
N ALA A 398 1.20 1.59 -20.27
CA ALA A 398 2.26 1.53 -19.25
C ALA A 398 3.13 0.29 -19.47
N THR A 399 4.44 0.46 -19.50
CA THR A 399 5.42 -0.61 -19.72
C THR A 399 6.61 -0.39 -18.80
N ILE A 400 7.03 -1.42 -18.09
CA ILE A 400 8.24 -1.37 -17.25
C ILE A 400 9.46 -1.30 -18.17
N ALA A 401 10.20 -0.21 -18.06
CA ALA A 401 11.45 -0.01 -18.80
C ALA A 401 12.62 -0.68 -18.07
N GLU A 402 12.68 -0.53 -16.75
CA GLU A 402 13.77 -1.02 -15.91
C GLU A 402 13.36 -1.00 -14.43
N PHE A 403 14.04 -1.79 -13.60
CA PHE A 403 14.02 -1.63 -12.14
C PHE A 403 15.29 -0.92 -11.69
N ARG A 404 15.15 0.10 -10.86
CA ARG A 404 16.24 0.89 -10.29
C ARG A 404 16.28 0.76 -8.77
N SER A 405 17.48 0.70 -8.23
CA SER A 405 17.69 0.50 -6.79
C SER A 405 17.60 1.81 -6.02
N ILE A 406 16.56 1.95 -5.20
CA ILE A 406 16.45 3.06 -4.24
C ILE A 406 17.59 3.01 -3.22
N PRO A 407 17.94 1.84 -2.62
CA PRO A 407 19.09 1.75 -1.71
C PRO A 407 20.39 2.23 -2.30
N GLU A 408 20.72 1.86 -3.55
CA GLU A 408 21.95 2.30 -4.19
C GLU A 408 21.96 3.81 -4.50
N TRP A 409 20.82 4.36 -4.88
CA TRP A 409 20.69 5.79 -5.09
C TRP A 409 20.90 6.55 -3.77
N TRP A 410 20.27 6.08 -2.69
CA TRP A 410 20.41 6.65 -1.35
C TRP A 410 21.87 6.63 -0.88
N ASP A 411 22.54 5.50 -1.00
CA ASP A 411 23.93 5.35 -0.55
C ASP A 411 24.87 6.35 -1.23
N LYS A 412 24.54 6.82 -2.44
CA LYS A 412 25.31 7.80 -3.21
C LYS A 412 24.89 9.24 -2.94
N ASN A 413 23.60 9.49 -2.70
CA ASN A 413 23.00 10.83 -2.80
C ASN A 413 22.23 11.25 -1.53
N SER A 414 22.33 10.51 -0.43
CA SER A 414 21.57 10.77 0.80
C SER A 414 21.74 12.22 1.32
N ALA A 415 22.96 12.77 1.22
CA ALA A 415 23.23 14.16 1.64
C ALA A 415 22.40 15.21 0.87
N LEU A 416 22.16 14.98 -0.43
CA LEU A 416 21.31 15.85 -1.24
C LEU A 416 19.85 15.76 -0.81
N LEU A 417 19.34 14.54 -0.59
CA LEU A 417 17.97 14.36 -0.15
C LEU A 417 17.74 14.98 1.23
N LEU A 418 18.64 14.73 2.19
CA LEU A 418 18.55 15.31 3.53
C LEU A 418 18.59 16.84 3.50
N LYS A 419 19.42 17.44 2.62
CA LYS A 419 19.46 18.88 2.40
C LYS A 419 18.10 19.42 1.93
N HIS A 420 17.54 18.87 0.85
CA HIS A 420 16.28 19.36 0.30
C HIS A 420 15.10 19.11 1.23
N MET A 421 15.07 17.97 1.95
CA MET A 421 14.08 17.71 2.98
C MET A 421 14.16 18.71 4.13
N THR A 422 15.39 19.07 4.55
CA THR A 422 15.61 20.09 5.59
C THR A 422 15.16 21.47 5.10
N ASP A 423 15.54 21.85 3.87
CA ASP A 423 15.22 23.16 3.28
C ASP A 423 13.71 23.39 3.15
N LEU A 424 12.93 22.31 2.89
CA LEU A 424 11.48 22.36 2.80
C LEU A 424 10.76 22.00 4.12
N GLY A 425 11.49 21.83 5.23
CA GLY A 425 10.90 21.53 6.55
C GLY A 425 10.27 20.14 6.64
N GLN A 426 10.77 19.16 5.88
CA GLN A 426 10.15 17.84 5.76
C GLN A 426 10.86 16.73 6.57
N MET A 427 11.87 17.08 7.37
CA MET A 427 12.47 16.13 8.31
C MET A 427 11.49 15.78 9.43
N TRP A 428 11.57 14.57 9.98
CA TRP A 428 10.66 14.10 11.04
C TRP A 428 10.54 15.05 12.23
N ASN A 429 11.61 15.77 12.56
CA ASN A 429 11.67 16.74 13.67
C ASN A 429 11.28 18.17 13.28
N GLN A 430 10.90 18.40 12.04
CA GLN A 430 10.46 19.69 11.53
C GLN A 430 8.97 19.72 11.15
N ARG A 431 8.39 18.54 10.91
CA ARG A 431 6.96 18.40 10.62
C ARG A 431 6.15 18.69 11.88
N THR A 432 5.12 19.51 11.74
CA THR A 432 4.21 19.92 12.84
C THR A 432 2.83 19.33 12.63
#